data_98de1b7a42f72e0d1f2a7b7fed3d68b4
#
_entry.id   98de1b7a42f72e0d1f2a7b7fed3d68b4
#
_cell.length_a   1.000
_cell.length_b   1.000
_cell.length_c   1.000
_cell.angle_alpha   90.00
_cell.angle_beta   90.00
_cell.angle_gamma   90.00
#
_symmetry.space_group_name_H-M   'P 1'
#
loop_
_entity.id
_entity.type
_entity.pdbx_description
1 polymer ?
#
loop_
_entity_poly.entity_id
_entity_poly.type
_entity_poly.pdbx_seq_one_letter_code
_entity_poly.pdbx_strand_id
1 'polypeptide(L)'
;MISVHRSEDRYRGGDEAAGIDTRHALSFGPFYDPDNLRFGPILACNEERLAPGAGFEEHPHSHTEIVTWVVEGELTHRDSAGHSTVVRAGDVAHLSAASGVRHVERNDGDGPLAFLQMWLAPLEPGGEPSYTVVPGIADSTPYALPGVGATLHVRRPAGGERTAVPDAARVYAHVVRGRVALGGEELGPGDAARITDARGLTAVAVDGPAELLVWELAG
;
A
#
# COMPACT_ATOMS: atom_id res chain seq x y z
N MET A 1 -19.99 -2.11 -8.09
CA MET A 1 -19.65 -0.88 -8.84
C MET A 1 -18.12 -0.76 -8.86
N ILE A 2 -17.53 -0.30 -9.98
CA ILE A 2 -16.06 -0.10 -10.11
C ILE A 2 -15.82 1.38 -10.38
N SER A 3 -14.90 2.01 -9.66
CA SER A 3 -14.41 3.37 -9.88
C SER A 3 -12.90 3.32 -10.02
N VAL A 4 -12.37 3.81 -11.14
CA VAL A 4 -10.94 3.85 -11.41
C VAL A 4 -10.39 5.22 -11.01
N HIS A 5 -9.28 5.22 -10.28
CA HIS A 5 -8.50 6.38 -9.89
C HIS A 5 -7.16 6.32 -10.58
N ARG A 6 -6.88 7.30 -11.42
CA ARG A 6 -5.66 7.32 -12.24
C ARG A 6 -4.46 7.81 -11.44
N SER A 7 -3.29 7.29 -11.78
CA SER A 7 -2.02 7.68 -11.17
C SER A 7 -1.75 9.19 -11.34
N GLU A 8 -2.12 9.76 -12.48
CA GLU A 8 -1.93 11.17 -12.79
C GLU A 8 -2.82 12.10 -11.96
N ASP A 9 -3.94 11.61 -11.43
CA ASP A 9 -4.89 12.37 -10.59
C ASP A 9 -4.50 12.37 -9.11
N ARG A 10 -3.42 11.66 -8.72
CA ARG A 10 -2.96 11.62 -7.33
C ARG A 10 -2.42 12.98 -6.89
N TYR A 11 -2.68 13.34 -5.65
CA TYR A 11 -2.10 14.56 -5.07
C TYR A 11 -0.59 14.41 -4.93
N ARG A 12 0.16 15.44 -5.37
CA ARG A 12 1.62 15.46 -5.33
C ARG A 12 2.10 16.13 -4.06
N GLY A 13 2.77 15.37 -3.21
CA GLY A 13 3.39 15.81 -1.96
C GLY A 13 4.86 15.44 -1.91
N GLY A 14 5.39 15.41 -0.69
CA GLY A 14 6.80 15.15 -0.43
C GLY A 14 7.60 16.43 -0.22
N ASP A 15 8.92 16.32 -0.28
CA ASP A 15 9.89 17.39 -0.18
C ASP A 15 11.01 17.12 -1.19
N GLU A 16 10.96 17.80 -2.34
CA GLU A 16 11.93 17.61 -3.42
C GLU A 16 13.36 17.95 -2.98
N ALA A 17 13.52 18.96 -2.11
CA ALA A 17 14.83 19.35 -1.58
C ALA A 17 15.41 18.28 -0.65
N ALA A 18 14.56 17.54 0.05
CA ALA A 18 14.94 16.39 0.87
C ALA A 18 15.02 15.08 0.08
N GLY A 19 14.74 15.08 -1.23
CA GLY A 19 14.76 13.90 -2.08
C GLY A 19 13.55 12.98 -1.88
N ILE A 20 12.39 13.53 -1.51
CA ILE A 20 11.14 12.80 -1.24
C ILE A 20 10.08 13.20 -2.26
N ASP A 21 9.57 12.25 -3.06
CA ASP A 21 8.39 12.43 -3.92
C ASP A 21 7.28 11.49 -3.41
N THR A 22 6.16 12.07 -3.02
CA THR A 22 4.99 11.36 -2.51
C THR A 22 3.79 11.55 -3.43
N ARG A 23 3.05 10.48 -3.70
CA ARG A 23 1.80 10.50 -4.47
C ARG A 23 0.66 9.94 -3.61
N HIS A 24 -0.27 10.81 -3.19
CA HIS A 24 -1.39 10.44 -2.34
C HIS A 24 -2.62 10.02 -3.16
N ALA A 25 -3.18 8.85 -2.92
CA ALA A 25 -4.44 8.40 -3.54
C ALA A 25 -5.69 8.92 -2.82
N LEU A 26 -5.54 9.34 -1.57
CA LEU A 26 -6.60 9.86 -0.70
C LEU A 26 -6.19 11.23 -0.18
N SER A 27 -7.14 11.98 0.36
CA SER A 27 -6.87 13.25 1.06
C SER A 27 -5.83 13.02 2.16
N PHE A 28 -4.75 13.78 2.12
CA PHE A 28 -3.64 13.64 3.05
C PHE A 28 -2.90 14.97 3.23
N GLY A 29 -2.50 15.30 4.46
CA GLY A 29 -1.77 16.52 4.76
C GLY A 29 -2.51 17.79 4.29
N PRO A 30 -1.92 18.59 3.38
CA PRO A 30 -2.54 19.83 2.89
C PRO A 30 -3.65 19.58 1.85
N PHE A 31 -3.81 18.36 1.35
CA PHE A 31 -4.79 18.02 0.33
C PHE A 31 -6.08 17.54 0.97
N TYR A 32 -7.14 18.33 0.84
CA TYR A 32 -8.44 18.01 1.41
C TYR A 32 -9.53 17.98 0.34
N ASP A 33 -10.11 16.79 0.19
CA ASP A 33 -11.28 16.54 -0.64
C ASP A 33 -12.27 15.71 0.20
N PRO A 34 -13.43 16.26 0.56
CA PRO A 34 -14.40 15.59 1.42
C PRO A 34 -14.96 14.28 0.82
N ASP A 35 -14.92 14.14 -0.50
CA ASP A 35 -15.40 12.96 -1.21
C ASP A 35 -14.31 11.88 -1.36
N ASN A 36 -13.07 12.18 -0.94
CA ASN A 36 -11.91 11.30 -1.07
C ASN A 36 -11.11 11.12 0.22
N LEU A 37 -11.78 10.98 1.37
CA LEU A 37 -11.12 10.87 2.68
C LEU A 37 -10.66 9.45 3.01
N ARG A 38 -11.39 8.44 2.55
CA ARG A 38 -11.13 7.03 2.87
C ARG A 38 -11.84 6.10 1.91
N PHE A 39 -11.38 4.83 1.87
CA PHE A 39 -12.12 3.75 1.22
C PHE A 39 -12.17 2.52 2.16
N GLY A 40 -13.34 2.27 2.73
CA GLY A 40 -13.46 1.29 3.81
C GLY A 40 -12.53 1.66 4.98
N PRO A 41 -11.71 0.75 5.50
CA PRO A 41 -10.71 1.05 6.53
C PRO A 41 -9.46 1.76 6.00
N ILE A 42 -9.22 1.84 4.69
CA ILE A 42 -8.04 2.51 4.13
C ILE A 42 -8.17 4.02 4.30
N LEU A 43 -7.24 4.63 5.03
CA LEU A 43 -7.13 6.05 5.34
C LEU A 43 -6.09 6.76 4.46
N ALA A 44 -5.05 6.05 4.04
CA ALA A 44 -4.03 6.54 3.13
C ALA A 44 -3.53 5.40 2.23
N CYS A 45 -3.15 5.75 1.01
CA CYS A 45 -2.39 4.89 0.10
C CYS A 45 -1.44 5.78 -0.67
N ASN A 46 -0.20 5.81 -0.22
CA ASN A 46 0.83 6.67 -0.74
C ASN A 46 1.85 5.87 -1.53
N GLU A 47 2.24 6.37 -2.68
CA GLU A 47 3.47 5.97 -3.35
C GLU A 47 4.58 6.90 -2.91
N GLU A 48 5.65 6.33 -2.37
CA GLU A 48 6.81 7.05 -1.87
C GLU A 48 8.02 6.72 -2.74
N ARG A 49 8.78 7.74 -3.11
CA ARG A 49 10.06 7.61 -3.79
C ARG A 49 11.09 8.42 -3.01
N LEU A 50 12.12 7.75 -2.53
CA LEU A 50 13.17 8.36 -1.74
C LEU A 50 14.51 8.24 -2.46
N ALA A 51 15.20 9.37 -2.65
CA ALA A 51 16.57 9.39 -3.10
C ALA A 51 17.50 8.72 -2.07
N PRO A 52 18.73 8.29 -2.45
CA PRO A 52 19.73 7.84 -1.49
C PRO A 52 19.93 8.82 -0.35
N GLY A 53 19.89 8.34 0.89
CA GLY A 53 20.02 9.15 2.09
C GLY A 53 18.77 9.91 2.52
N ALA A 54 17.72 9.95 1.69
CA ALA A 54 16.45 10.57 2.03
C ALA A 54 15.62 9.71 3.00
N GLY A 55 14.69 10.33 3.70
CA GLY A 55 13.79 9.60 4.59
C GLY A 55 12.91 10.51 5.41
N PHE A 56 12.00 9.89 6.14
CA PHE A 56 11.12 10.55 7.09
C PHE A 56 11.80 10.55 8.47
N GLU A 57 12.00 11.73 9.02
CA GLU A 57 12.51 11.89 10.39
C GLU A 57 11.56 11.27 11.41
N GLU A 58 12.03 11.07 12.63
CA GLU A 58 11.25 10.43 13.68
C GLU A 58 9.91 11.14 13.90
N HIS A 59 8.82 10.40 13.67
CA HIS A 59 7.46 10.91 13.80
C HIS A 59 6.55 9.87 14.50
N PRO A 60 5.48 10.35 15.19
CA PRO A 60 4.60 9.48 15.95
C PRO A 60 3.43 8.95 15.12
N HIS A 61 3.00 7.73 15.44
CA HIS A 61 1.72 7.15 15.04
C HIS A 61 1.00 6.53 16.24
N SER A 62 -0.32 6.52 16.19
CA SER A 62 -1.18 5.80 17.13
C SER A 62 -2.47 5.40 16.44
N HIS A 63 -3.08 4.30 16.91
CA HIS A 63 -4.39 3.83 16.43
C HIS A 63 -4.48 3.65 14.91
N THR A 64 -3.40 3.18 14.31
CA THR A 64 -3.27 2.98 12.87
C THR A 64 -2.45 1.72 12.59
N GLU A 65 -2.90 0.95 11.62
CA GLU A 65 -2.15 -0.14 11.02
C GLU A 65 -1.48 0.37 9.74
N ILE A 66 -0.16 0.27 9.65
CA ILE A 66 0.63 0.75 8.51
C ILE A 66 1.23 -0.45 7.81
N VAL A 67 0.80 -0.67 6.56
CA VAL A 67 1.32 -1.75 5.72
C VAL A 67 2.15 -1.14 4.61
N THR A 68 3.40 -1.58 4.53
CA THR A 68 4.37 -1.11 3.53
C THR A 68 4.73 -2.25 2.58
N TRP A 69 4.65 -1.98 1.27
CA TRP A 69 5.11 -2.83 0.18
C TRP A 69 6.29 -2.17 -0.50
N VAL A 70 7.48 -2.76 -0.39
CA VAL A 70 8.67 -2.24 -1.08
C VAL A 70 8.66 -2.70 -2.54
N VAL A 71 8.67 -1.74 -3.45
CA VAL A 71 8.67 -1.96 -4.91
C VAL A 71 10.09 -2.07 -5.44
N GLU A 72 11.00 -1.20 -4.97
CA GLU A 72 12.38 -1.10 -5.43
C GLU A 72 13.27 -0.62 -4.28
N GLY A 73 14.50 -1.12 -4.21
CA GLY A 73 15.47 -0.74 -3.19
C GLY A 73 15.23 -1.41 -1.83
N GLU A 74 15.70 -0.75 -0.79
CA GLU A 74 15.64 -1.22 0.60
C GLU A 74 15.18 -0.10 1.52
N LEU A 75 14.16 -0.37 2.34
CA LEU A 75 13.64 0.56 3.34
C LEU A 75 14.22 0.20 4.72
N THR A 76 14.96 1.11 5.34
CA THR A 76 15.37 0.99 6.74
C THR A 76 14.26 1.52 7.66
N HIS A 77 13.76 0.66 8.54
CA HIS A 77 12.82 0.99 9.60
C HIS A 77 13.49 0.90 10.97
N ARG A 78 13.24 1.90 11.83
CA ARG A 78 13.59 1.88 13.26
C ARG A 78 12.46 2.50 14.05
N ASP A 79 12.12 1.92 15.20
CA ASP A 79 11.05 2.44 16.05
C ASP A 79 11.36 2.46 17.55
N SER A 80 10.52 3.18 18.29
CA SER A 80 10.65 3.34 19.75
C SER A 80 10.30 2.10 20.56
N ALA A 81 9.72 1.05 19.93
CA ALA A 81 9.50 -0.25 20.53
C ALA A 81 10.74 -1.16 20.45
N GLY A 82 11.80 -0.68 19.76
CA GLY A 82 13.09 -1.37 19.67
C GLY A 82 13.29 -2.18 18.41
N HIS A 83 12.39 -2.11 17.44
CA HIS A 83 12.60 -2.76 16.15
C HIS A 83 13.56 -1.97 15.27
N SER A 84 14.46 -2.68 14.60
CA SER A 84 15.38 -2.13 13.61
C SER A 84 15.55 -3.16 12.49
N THR A 85 15.07 -2.84 11.29
CA THR A 85 14.95 -3.82 10.21
C THR A 85 15.13 -3.15 8.85
N VAL A 86 15.65 -3.91 7.89
CA VAL A 86 15.67 -3.55 6.46
C VAL A 86 14.62 -4.38 5.74
N VAL A 87 13.71 -3.69 5.06
CA VAL A 87 12.63 -4.27 4.23
C VAL A 87 13.02 -4.15 2.78
N ARG A 88 12.95 -5.24 2.03
CA ARG A 88 13.42 -5.33 0.64
C ARG A 88 12.28 -5.38 -0.36
N ALA A 89 12.60 -5.14 -1.61
CA ALA A 89 11.63 -5.28 -2.68
C ALA A 89 10.97 -6.67 -2.68
N GLY A 90 9.64 -6.69 -2.68
CA GLY A 90 8.82 -7.90 -2.56
C GLY A 90 8.48 -8.33 -1.14
N ASP A 91 8.96 -7.60 -0.13
CA ASP A 91 8.56 -7.81 1.27
C ASP A 91 7.32 -7.00 1.63
N VAL A 92 6.50 -7.54 2.51
CA VAL A 92 5.45 -6.82 3.23
C VAL A 92 5.95 -6.49 4.63
N ALA A 93 5.94 -5.23 5.02
CA ALA A 93 6.11 -4.83 6.40
C ALA A 93 4.79 -4.33 6.98
N HIS A 94 4.54 -4.63 8.24
CA HIS A 94 3.34 -4.22 8.95
C HIS A 94 3.71 -3.68 10.34
N LEU A 95 3.44 -2.40 10.54
CA LEU A 95 3.53 -1.71 11.82
C LEU A 95 2.13 -1.54 12.40
N SER A 96 1.83 -2.20 13.51
CA SER A 96 0.69 -1.84 14.35
C SER A 96 1.14 -0.74 15.30
N ALA A 97 0.63 0.47 15.10
CA ALA A 97 0.97 1.60 15.96
C ALA A 97 0.28 1.55 17.32
N ALA A 98 -0.79 0.77 17.46
CA ALA A 98 -1.49 0.48 18.70
C ALA A 98 -1.71 1.73 19.59
N SER A 99 -1.27 1.72 20.86
CA SER A 99 -1.38 2.86 21.78
C SER A 99 -0.43 4.02 21.46
N GLY A 100 0.60 3.78 20.64
CA GLY A 100 1.55 4.80 20.17
C GLY A 100 2.96 4.27 19.96
N VAL A 101 3.55 4.68 18.85
CA VAL A 101 4.94 4.37 18.49
C VAL A 101 5.52 5.57 17.75
N ARG A 102 6.83 5.76 17.85
CA ARG A 102 7.59 6.71 17.03
C ARG A 102 8.50 5.90 16.12
N HIS A 103 8.60 6.25 14.85
CA HIS A 103 9.47 5.56 13.92
C HIS A 103 10.18 6.49 12.93
N VAL A 104 11.21 5.92 12.31
CA VAL A 104 12.01 6.52 11.23
C VAL A 104 11.94 5.55 10.06
N GLU A 105 11.76 6.08 8.87
CA GLU A 105 11.80 5.33 7.60
C GLU A 105 12.77 6.03 6.65
N ARG A 106 13.81 5.31 6.20
CA ARG A 106 14.90 5.90 5.41
C ARG A 106 15.34 5.02 4.27
N ASN A 107 15.85 5.65 3.23
CA ASN A 107 16.68 5.04 2.21
C ASN A 107 18.15 5.15 2.62
N ASP A 108 18.68 4.16 3.33
CA ASP A 108 20.10 4.09 3.71
C ASP A 108 20.95 3.40 2.62
N GLY A 109 20.36 3.03 1.46
CA GLY A 109 21.04 2.43 0.32
C GLY A 109 21.61 3.46 -0.66
N ASP A 110 22.39 2.95 -1.63
CA ASP A 110 23.04 3.78 -2.67
C ASP A 110 22.15 4.02 -3.92
N GLY A 111 21.04 3.29 -4.04
CA GLY A 111 20.08 3.38 -5.14
C GLY A 111 18.75 4.01 -4.72
N PRO A 112 17.83 4.23 -5.68
CA PRO A 112 16.51 4.73 -5.37
C PRO A 112 15.71 3.71 -4.55
N LEU A 113 14.84 4.21 -3.67
CA LEU A 113 13.85 3.44 -2.96
C LEU A 113 12.46 3.84 -3.43
N ALA A 114 11.61 2.85 -3.75
CA ALA A 114 10.20 3.07 -4.04
C ALA A 114 9.34 2.07 -3.23
N PHE A 115 8.30 2.57 -2.58
CA PHE A 115 7.37 1.74 -1.84
C PHE A 115 5.96 2.31 -1.83
N LEU A 116 4.98 1.43 -1.60
CA LEU A 116 3.62 1.83 -1.25
C LEU A 116 3.45 1.73 0.27
N GLN A 117 2.86 2.76 0.85
CA GLN A 117 2.47 2.76 2.25
C GLN A 117 0.97 2.97 2.37
N MET A 118 0.31 2.04 3.05
CA MET A 118 -1.14 2.03 3.25
C MET A 118 -1.44 2.09 4.74
N TRP A 119 -2.27 3.07 5.12
CA TRP A 119 -2.72 3.24 6.49
C TRP A 119 -4.16 2.77 6.61
N LEU A 120 -4.42 1.92 7.60
CA LEU A 120 -5.73 1.35 7.83
C LEU A 120 -6.20 1.63 9.26
N ALA A 121 -7.49 1.92 9.40
CA ALA A 121 -8.12 2.10 10.71
C ALA A 121 -8.34 0.73 11.37
N PRO A 122 -7.83 0.48 12.58
CA PRO A 122 -8.15 -0.73 13.31
C PRO A 122 -9.63 -0.72 13.76
N LEU A 123 -10.21 -1.91 13.94
CA LEU A 123 -11.57 -2.08 14.48
C LEU A 123 -11.63 -1.63 15.94
N GLU A 124 -10.59 -1.95 16.70
CA GLU A 124 -10.44 -1.55 18.10
C GLU A 124 -9.06 -0.89 18.26
N PRO A 125 -9.02 0.39 18.66
CA PRO A 125 -7.76 1.08 18.90
C PRO A 125 -7.12 0.62 20.24
N GLY A 126 -5.79 0.69 20.32
CA GLY A 126 -5.02 0.38 21.53
C GLY A 126 -4.18 -0.88 21.41
N GLY A 127 -3.66 -1.37 22.55
CA GLY A 127 -2.74 -2.49 22.60
C GLY A 127 -1.27 -2.05 22.59
N GLU A 128 -0.37 -3.02 22.42
CA GLU A 128 1.07 -2.79 22.36
C GLU A 128 1.51 -2.68 20.89
N PRO A 129 2.40 -1.73 20.55
CA PRO A 129 2.98 -1.63 19.22
C PRO A 129 3.71 -2.91 18.81
N SER A 130 3.61 -3.24 17.53
CA SER A 130 4.33 -4.39 16.96
C SER A 130 4.77 -4.13 15.54
N TYR A 131 5.86 -4.78 15.13
CA TYR A 131 6.38 -4.70 13.77
C TYR A 131 6.67 -6.09 13.22
N THR A 132 6.17 -6.39 12.05
CA THR A 132 6.32 -7.69 11.38
C THR A 132 6.76 -7.48 9.95
N VAL A 133 7.72 -8.29 9.49
CA VAL A 133 8.11 -8.36 8.08
C VAL A 133 7.84 -9.76 7.56
N VAL A 134 7.14 -9.86 6.45
CA VAL A 134 6.96 -11.08 5.66
C VAL A 134 7.85 -11.00 4.44
N PRO A 135 9.01 -11.65 4.45
CA PRO A 135 9.95 -11.56 3.35
C PRO A 135 9.46 -12.32 2.14
N GLY A 136 9.61 -11.70 0.96
CA GLY A 136 9.35 -12.34 -0.33
C GLY A 136 7.97 -12.99 -0.42
N ILE A 137 6.91 -12.30 0.01
CA ILE A 137 5.56 -12.86 0.03
C ILE A 137 5.19 -13.44 -1.35
N ALA A 138 4.80 -14.71 -1.37
CA ALA A 138 4.47 -15.41 -2.59
C ALA A 138 3.14 -14.94 -3.18
N ASP A 139 3.01 -15.05 -4.50
CA ASP A 139 1.71 -14.86 -5.16
C ASP A 139 0.66 -15.79 -4.55
N SER A 140 -0.54 -15.30 -4.42
CA SER A 140 -1.68 -16.02 -3.85
C SER A 140 -1.53 -16.44 -2.37
N THR A 141 -0.53 -15.95 -1.65
CA THR A 141 -0.44 -16.07 -0.20
C THR A 141 -1.06 -14.85 0.46
N PRO A 142 -2.28 -14.94 1.02
CA PRO A 142 -2.93 -13.77 1.63
C PRO A 142 -2.25 -13.39 2.93
N TYR A 143 -2.14 -12.06 3.15
CA TYR A 143 -1.71 -11.48 4.42
C TYR A 143 -2.92 -10.90 5.15
N ALA A 144 -3.38 -11.58 6.17
CA ALA A 144 -4.57 -11.19 6.93
C ALA A 144 -4.25 -10.18 8.02
N LEU A 145 -5.09 -9.16 8.16
CA LEU A 145 -5.11 -8.17 9.24
C LEU A 145 -6.46 -8.27 9.98
N PRO A 146 -6.63 -9.25 10.87
CA PRO A 146 -7.91 -9.47 11.57
C PRO A 146 -8.37 -8.24 12.36
N GLY A 147 -7.43 -7.50 12.97
CA GLY A 147 -7.71 -6.26 13.72
C GLY A 147 -8.26 -5.12 12.88
N VAL A 148 -8.24 -5.25 11.55
CA VAL A 148 -8.82 -4.28 10.59
C VAL A 148 -10.04 -4.86 9.89
N GLY A 149 -10.17 -6.19 9.84
CA GLY A 149 -11.09 -6.88 8.95
C GLY A 149 -10.66 -6.77 7.48
N ALA A 150 -9.36 -6.84 7.23
CA ALA A 150 -8.78 -6.71 5.89
C ALA A 150 -7.81 -7.85 5.58
N THR A 151 -7.66 -8.16 4.29
CA THR A 151 -6.67 -9.11 3.79
C THR A 151 -5.98 -8.53 2.56
N LEU A 152 -4.66 -8.52 2.57
CA LEU A 152 -3.85 -8.16 1.41
C LEU A 152 -3.53 -9.40 0.58
N HIS A 153 -3.83 -9.34 -0.70
CA HIS A 153 -3.41 -10.32 -1.69
C HIS A 153 -2.40 -9.67 -2.64
N VAL A 154 -1.22 -10.24 -2.75
CA VAL A 154 -0.27 -9.89 -3.80
C VAL A 154 -0.55 -10.79 -5.00
N ARG A 155 -0.71 -10.22 -6.18
CA ARG A 155 -1.02 -10.93 -7.43
C ARG A 155 0.03 -10.62 -8.49
N ARG A 156 0.60 -11.67 -9.09
CA ARG A 156 1.64 -11.55 -10.12
C ARG A 156 1.30 -12.37 -11.36
N PRO A 157 0.21 -12.03 -12.08
CA PRO A 157 -0.16 -12.75 -13.30
C PRO A 157 0.88 -12.54 -14.40
N ALA A 158 1.21 -13.61 -15.12
CA ALA A 158 1.97 -13.53 -16.36
C ALA A 158 1.14 -12.89 -17.48
N GLY A 159 1.78 -12.49 -18.57
CA GLY A 159 1.08 -11.88 -19.71
C GLY A 159 -0.05 -12.75 -20.23
N GLY A 160 -1.26 -12.22 -20.35
CA GLY A 160 -2.48 -12.92 -20.74
C GLY A 160 -3.12 -13.77 -19.64
N GLU A 161 -2.46 -13.92 -18.49
CA GLU A 161 -2.99 -14.70 -17.37
C GLU A 161 -4.09 -13.93 -16.62
N ARG A 162 -5.04 -14.68 -16.09
CA ARG A 162 -6.14 -14.18 -15.27
C ARG A 162 -5.87 -14.47 -13.80
N THR A 163 -6.11 -13.46 -12.96
CA THR A 163 -6.09 -13.63 -11.51
C THR A 163 -7.44 -13.22 -10.91
N ALA A 164 -7.91 -13.98 -9.94
CA ALA A 164 -9.18 -13.67 -9.28
C ALA A 164 -9.06 -12.42 -8.39
N VAL A 165 -10.08 -11.59 -8.46
CA VAL A 165 -10.33 -10.52 -7.49
C VAL A 165 -11.23 -11.12 -6.40
N PRO A 166 -10.92 -10.94 -5.10
CA PRO A 166 -11.74 -11.49 -4.02
C PRO A 166 -13.20 -11.03 -4.10
N ASP A 167 -14.12 -11.95 -3.78
CA ASP A 167 -15.53 -11.61 -3.61
C ASP A 167 -15.72 -10.97 -2.23
N ALA A 168 -15.87 -9.65 -2.18
CA ALA A 168 -15.97 -8.89 -0.95
C ALA A 168 -16.89 -7.68 -1.08
N ALA A 169 -17.32 -7.13 0.07
CA ALA A 169 -18.12 -5.91 0.11
C ALA A 169 -17.35 -4.72 -0.48
N ARG A 170 -16.05 -4.65 -0.22
CA ARG A 170 -15.15 -3.65 -0.82
C ARG A 170 -13.84 -4.31 -1.22
N VAL A 171 -13.32 -3.92 -2.39
CA VAL A 171 -11.98 -4.29 -2.85
C VAL A 171 -11.25 -3.05 -3.34
N TYR A 172 -10.01 -2.88 -2.89
CA TYR A 172 -9.10 -1.88 -3.42
C TYR A 172 -7.97 -2.58 -4.17
N ALA A 173 -7.92 -2.42 -5.48
CA ALA A 173 -6.90 -3.03 -6.33
C ALA A 173 -5.96 -1.93 -6.86
N HIS A 174 -4.67 -2.03 -6.54
CA HIS A 174 -3.62 -1.10 -6.97
C HIS A 174 -2.65 -1.80 -7.89
N VAL A 175 -2.37 -1.22 -9.05
CA VAL A 175 -1.38 -1.75 -9.99
C VAL A 175 0.00 -1.21 -9.62
N VAL A 176 0.91 -2.09 -9.24
CA VAL A 176 2.29 -1.77 -8.88
C VAL A 176 3.16 -1.71 -10.15
N ARG A 177 3.00 -2.73 -11.01
CA ARG A 177 3.78 -2.88 -12.25
C ARG A 177 2.93 -3.52 -13.35
N GLY A 178 3.32 -3.28 -14.59
CA GLY A 178 2.63 -3.82 -15.75
C GLY A 178 1.27 -3.17 -15.98
N ARG A 179 0.40 -3.83 -16.75
CA ARG A 179 -0.94 -3.34 -17.10
C ARG A 179 -1.94 -4.46 -16.92
N VAL A 180 -3.13 -4.14 -16.46
CA VAL A 180 -4.22 -5.11 -16.28
C VAL A 180 -5.53 -4.59 -16.83
N ALA A 181 -6.34 -5.48 -17.40
CA ALA A 181 -7.73 -5.24 -17.69
C ALA A 181 -8.58 -5.74 -16.51
N LEU A 182 -9.40 -4.87 -15.95
CA LEU A 182 -10.27 -5.16 -14.81
C LEU A 182 -11.61 -4.43 -14.98
N GLY A 183 -12.72 -5.18 -15.00
CA GLY A 183 -14.06 -4.62 -15.07
C GLY A 183 -14.35 -3.79 -16.33
N GLY A 184 -13.68 -4.06 -17.45
CA GLY A 184 -13.79 -3.32 -18.70
C GLY A 184 -12.86 -2.12 -18.82
N GLU A 185 -12.11 -1.82 -17.78
CA GLU A 185 -11.10 -0.75 -17.75
C GLU A 185 -9.69 -1.33 -17.85
N GLU A 186 -8.78 -0.59 -18.44
CA GLU A 186 -7.35 -0.89 -18.45
C GLU A 186 -6.63 0.00 -17.44
N LEU A 187 -5.88 -0.62 -16.51
CA LEU A 187 -5.15 0.04 -15.46
C LEU A 187 -3.64 -0.15 -15.66
N GLY A 188 -2.87 0.93 -15.54
CA GLY A 188 -1.42 0.94 -15.54
C GLY A 188 -0.81 1.15 -14.15
N PRO A 189 0.54 1.23 -14.06
CA PRO A 189 1.23 1.46 -12.79
C PRO A 189 0.75 2.73 -12.07
N GLY A 190 0.44 2.60 -10.80
CA GLY A 190 -0.09 3.68 -9.97
C GLY A 190 -1.60 3.87 -10.07
N ASP A 191 -2.27 3.30 -11.06
CA ASP A 191 -3.74 3.30 -11.11
C ASP A 191 -4.32 2.39 -10.03
N ALA A 192 -5.50 2.73 -9.54
CA ALA A 192 -6.24 1.92 -8.59
C ALA A 192 -7.71 1.80 -8.95
N ALA A 193 -8.31 0.63 -8.66
CA ALA A 193 -9.75 0.41 -8.74
C ALA A 193 -10.33 0.28 -7.34
N ARG A 194 -11.37 1.08 -7.04
CA ARG A 194 -12.25 0.95 -5.87
C ARG A 194 -13.50 0.20 -6.30
N ILE A 195 -13.74 -0.95 -5.70
CA ILE A 195 -14.82 -1.85 -6.11
C ILE A 195 -15.73 -2.07 -4.92
N THR A 196 -17.03 -1.86 -5.10
CA THR A 196 -18.05 -2.23 -4.13
C THR A 196 -18.85 -3.40 -4.65
N ASP A 197 -19.18 -4.33 -3.73
CA ASP A 197 -19.90 -5.57 -4.05
C ASP A 197 -19.23 -6.38 -5.15
N ALA A 198 -17.92 -6.61 -4.99
CA ALA A 198 -17.14 -7.40 -5.94
C ALA A 198 -17.65 -8.85 -5.97
N ARG A 199 -17.97 -9.36 -7.17
CA ARG A 199 -18.41 -10.74 -7.39
C ARG A 199 -17.90 -11.26 -8.73
N GLY A 200 -17.20 -12.40 -8.69
CA GLY A 200 -16.75 -13.09 -9.88
C GLY A 200 -15.82 -12.28 -10.80
N LEU A 201 -15.17 -11.25 -10.28
CA LEU A 201 -14.28 -10.40 -11.06
C LEU A 201 -12.92 -11.04 -11.25
N THR A 202 -12.32 -10.80 -12.41
CA THR A 202 -10.94 -11.18 -12.70
C THR A 202 -10.17 -9.98 -13.25
N ALA A 203 -8.90 -9.89 -12.89
CA ALA A 203 -7.94 -9.04 -13.56
C ALA A 203 -7.13 -9.87 -14.56
N VAL A 204 -6.83 -9.29 -15.71
CA VAL A 204 -6.06 -9.95 -16.78
C VAL A 204 -4.82 -9.12 -17.06
N ALA A 205 -3.63 -9.71 -16.98
CA ALA A 205 -2.40 -9.01 -17.35
C ALA A 205 -2.35 -8.76 -18.87
N VAL A 206 -2.09 -7.50 -19.26
CA VAL A 206 -2.04 -7.04 -20.67
C VAL A 206 -0.58 -6.78 -21.03
N ASP A 207 -0.18 -7.21 -22.23
CA ASP A 207 1.15 -6.94 -22.82
C ASP A 207 2.38 -7.38 -22.00
N GLY A 208 2.22 -8.30 -21.05
CA GLY A 208 3.32 -8.81 -20.22
C GLY A 208 2.90 -9.09 -18.78
N PRO A 209 3.85 -9.43 -17.90
CA PRO A 209 3.56 -9.68 -16.49
C PRO A 209 3.13 -8.40 -15.78
N ALA A 210 2.26 -8.55 -14.78
CA ALA A 210 1.81 -7.45 -13.92
C ALA A 210 1.97 -7.81 -12.44
N GLU A 211 1.96 -6.79 -11.57
CA GLU A 211 1.92 -6.95 -10.12
C GLU A 211 0.84 -6.03 -9.56
N LEU A 212 -0.05 -6.62 -8.75
CA LEU A 212 -1.14 -5.91 -8.08
C LEU A 212 -1.12 -6.16 -6.58
N LEU A 213 -1.44 -5.13 -5.82
CA LEU A 213 -1.87 -5.25 -4.43
C LEU A 213 -3.40 -5.18 -4.39
N VAL A 214 -4.03 -6.24 -3.93
CA VAL A 214 -5.49 -6.34 -3.87
C VAL A 214 -5.91 -6.49 -2.41
N TRP A 215 -6.58 -5.46 -1.90
CA TRP A 215 -7.15 -5.46 -0.58
C TRP A 215 -8.58 -5.97 -0.60
N GLU A 216 -8.84 -7.05 0.10
CA GLU A 216 -10.16 -7.51 0.48
C GLU A 216 -10.53 -6.83 1.80
N LEU A 217 -11.64 -6.08 1.83
CA LEU A 217 -12.05 -5.26 2.95
C LEU A 217 -13.44 -5.67 3.42
N ALA A 218 -13.58 -5.85 4.74
CA ALA A 218 -14.88 -6.06 5.35
C ALA A 218 -15.83 -4.87 5.11
N GLY A 219 -17.12 -5.15 5.15
CA GLY A 219 -18.19 -4.17 4.90
C GLY A 219 -18.35 -3.15 6.03
#